data_7eb2ce86b9b37da9509179c562b0af0a
#
_entry.id   7eb2ce86b9b37da9509179c562b0af0a
#
_cell.length_a   1.000
_cell.length_b   1.000
_cell.length_c   1.000
_cell.angle_alpha   90.00
_cell.angle_beta   90.00
_cell.angle_gamma   90.00
#
_symmetry.space_group_name_H-M   'P 1'
#
loop_
_entity.id
_entity.type
_entity.pdbx_description
1 polymer ?
#
loop_
_entity_poly.entity_id
_entity_poly.type
_entity_poly.pdbx_seq_one_letter_code
_entity_poly.pdbx_strand_id
1 'polypeptide(L)'
;DEVGIQNAETAMMAYPFEFSGGMRQRVMIAMALIAEPKLLIADEPTTALDVTIQAQILRLIASLQEKRDIGVLFISHDLAVVSDIADHIVVMEKGLVVEQGAPAKIFTDAEHPYTQKLLAAIPSGKAPESDEVREPLITASNLKTYFQTQSGNEPVKAVDDVSLEIKRGEVLGLVGESGSGKSTFGRSLLRLTPITDGNVTFDGIDVGALGRNDLKVLRRRMQMIFQDPYASLNPRMTVYDTLAEPLLLHKIATRSTLDAAIKSLMNDVGLASAFAKKYPHEFSGGQRQRIAIGRALATKPEFIVADEPVSALDVTIQAQILDLLKDLKDEYGLTMLFVSHDLAVVRQIADRVAVLYRGKLEEVGNTASVFDTPTSDYTQRLLAAIPGKSAA
;
A
#
# COMPACT_ATOMS: atom_id res chain seq x y z
N ASP A 1 1.89 -6.01 31.00
CA ASP A 1 1.49 -4.65 31.37
C ASP A 1 2.45 -3.60 30.82
N GLU A 2 3.79 -3.75 30.99
CA GLU A 2 4.80 -2.74 30.64
C GLU A 2 4.80 -2.34 29.14
N VAL A 3 4.48 -3.29 28.26
CA VAL A 3 4.36 -3.03 26.80
C VAL A 3 2.96 -2.55 26.39
N GLY A 4 2.07 -2.25 27.36
CA GLY A 4 0.74 -1.69 27.12
C GLY A 4 -0.25 -2.67 26.51
N ILE A 5 -0.15 -3.97 26.79
CA ILE A 5 -1.16 -4.96 26.45
C ILE A 5 -2.27 -4.90 27.50
N GLN A 6 -3.49 -4.57 27.06
CA GLN A 6 -4.67 -4.55 27.93
C GLN A 6 -5.08 -6.00 28.27
N ASN A 7 -5.53 -6.22 29.52
CA ASN A 7 -5.95 -7.55 30.01
C ASN A 7 -4.88 -8.63 29.79
N ALA A 8 -3.64 -8.36 30.21
CA ALA A 8 -2.47 -9.21 29.97
C ALA A 8 -2.71 -10.68 30.39
N GLU A 9 -3.44 -10.94 31.50
CA GLU A 9 -3.79 -12.28 31.95
C GLU A 9 -4.63 -13.06 30.91
N THR A 10 -5.63 -12.40 30.31
CA THR A 10 -6.46 -13.03 29.26
C THR A 10 -5.65 -13.17 27.97
N ALA A 11 -4.80 -12.18 27.65
CA ALA A 11 -3.94 -12.21 26.48
C ALA A 11 -2.92 -13.36 26.52
N MET A 12 -2.44 -13.76 27.70
CA MET A 12 -1.52 -14.90 27.86
C MET A 12 -2.13 -16.25 27.45
N MET A 13 -3.45 -16.36 27.39
CA MET A 13 -4.16 -17.59 26.98
C MET A 13 -4.52 -17.60 25.50
N ALA A 14 -4.29 -16.49 24.79
CA ALA A 14 -4.61 -16.33 23.37
C ALA A 14 -3.44 -16.77 22.47
N TYR A 15 -3.75 -17.26 21.27
CA TYR A 15 -2.76 -17.62 20.27
C TYR A 15 -2.29 -16.39 19.47
N PRO A 16 -1.05 -16.39 18.92
CA PRO A 16 -0.53 -15.24 18.16
C PRO A 16 -1.40 -14.81 16.96
N PHE A 17 -2.15 -15.72 16.35
CA PHE A 17 -3.02 -15.40 15.22
C PHE A 17 -4.30 -14.64 15.63
N GLU A 18 -4.65 -14.64 16.92
CA GLU A 18 -5.79 -13.91 17.47
C GLU A 18 -5.45 -12.44 17.73
N PHE A 19 -4.15 -12.10 17.72
CA PHE A 19 -3.68 -10.73 17.95
C PHE A 19 -3.62 -9.91 16.67
N SER A 20 -3.93 -8.61 16.78
CA SER A 20 -3.62 -7.63 15.75
C SER A 20 -2.11 -7.52 15.50
N GLY A 21 -1.68 -6.92 14.38
CA GLY A 21 -0.27 -6.68 14.08
C GLY A 21 0.45 -5.93 15.20
N GLY A 22 -0.14 -4.84 15.70
CA GLY A 22 0.43 -4.07 16.80
C GLY A 22 0.49 -4.82 18.12
N MET A 23 -0.49 -5.68 18.42
CA MET A 23 -0.43 -6.54 19.62
C MET A 23 0.66 -7.58 19.50
N ARG A 24 0.82 -8.22 18.34
CA ARG A 24 1.92 -9.17 18.09
C ARG A 24 3.28 -8.48 18.28
N GLN A 25 3.43 -7.26 17.76
CA GLN A 25 4.66 -6.49 17.93
C GLN A 25 4.96 -6.16 19.40
N ARG A 26 3.94 -5.79 20.19
CA ARG A 26 4.09 -5.57 21.64
C ARG A 26 4.51 -6.84 22.38
N VAL A 27 3.98 -8.02 21.98
CA VAL A 27 4.40 -9.32 22.54
C VAL A 27 5.87 -9.60 22.20
N MET A 28 6.30 -9.36 20.95
CA MET A 28 7.71 -9.56 20.55
C MET A 28 8.65 -8.64 21.32
N ILE A 29 8.29 -7.38 21.53
CA ILE A 29 9.05 -6.43 22.37
C ILE A 29 9.11 -6.97 23.81
N ALA A 30 7.99 -7.41 24.38
CA ALA A 30 7.96 -7.99 25.73
C ALA A 30 8.90 -9.21 25.86
N MET A 31 8.88 -10.11 24.87
CA MET A 31 9.78 -11.27 24.85
C MET A 31 11.26 -10.86 24.84
N ALA A 32 11.63 -9.85 24.05
CA ALA A 32 13.01 -9.36 24.00
C ALA A 32 13.45 -8.74 25.34
N LEU A 33 12.53 -8.11 26.08
CA LEU A 33 12.81 -7.43 27.35
C LEU A 33 12.86 -8.35 28.59
N ILE A 34 12.35 -9.58 28.51
CA ILE A 34 12.34 -10.54 29.63
C ILE A 34 13.76 -10.83 30.17
N ALA A 35 14.76 -10.84 29.27
CA ALA A 35 16.16 -11.09 29.63
C ALA A 35 16.89 -9.85 30.17
N GLU A 36 16.22 -8.74 30.39
CA GLU A 36 16.79 -7.46 30.85
C GLU A 36 18.05 -7.06 30.03
N PRO A 37 17.94 -6.97 28.69
CA PRO A 37 19.09 -6.68 27.84
C PRO A 37 19.61 -5.26 28.04
N LYS A 38 20.92 -5.06 27.84
CA LYS A 38 21.52 -3.71 27.76
C LYS A 38 21.41 -3.09 26.37
N LEU A 39 21.15 -3.91 25.33
CA LEU A 39 20.99 -3.48 23.96
C LEU A 39 19.77 -4.20 23.37
N LEU A 40 18.83 -3.43 22.85
CA LEU A 40 17.69 -3.92 22.07
C LEU A 40 17.97 -3.71 20.58
N ILE A 41 17.96 -4.79 19.79
CA ILE A 41 18.01 -4.71 18.32
C ILE A 41 16.59 -4.80 17.80
N ALA A 42 16.12 -3.72 17.19
CA ALA A 42 14.79 -3.61 16.59
C ALA A 42 14.92 -3.58 15.07
N ASP A 43 14.76 -4.76 14.45
CA ASP A 43 14.86 -4.95 13.01
C ASP A 43 13.49 -4.77 12.35
N GLU A 44 13.31 -3.65 11.66
CA GLU A 44 12.06 -3.21 11.03
C GLU A 44 10.81 -3.37 11.94
N PRO A 45 10.82 -2.84 13.16
CA PRO A 45 9.78 -3.15 14.15
C PRO A 45 8.42 -2.53 13.84
N THR A 46 8.32 -1.69 12.84
CA THR A 46 7.08 -1.01 12.42
C THR A 46 6.61 -1.41 11.03
N THR A 47 7.33 -2.29 10.33
CA THR A 47 6.96 -2.77 8.99
C THR A 47 5.59 -3.45 9.01
N ALA A 48 4.77 -3.15 8.03
CA ALA A 48 3.39 -3.64 7.88
C ALA A 48 2.41 -3.22 9.01
N LEU A 49 2.77 -2.20 9.81
CA LEU A 49 1.86 -1.55 10.75
C LEU A 49 1.26 -0.28 10.12
N ASP A 50 0.02 0.03 10.48
CA ASP A 50 -0.55 1.33 10.12
C ASP A 50 0.11 2.48 10.90
N VAL A 51 0.02 3.69 10.34
CA VAL A 51 0.70 4.89 10.86
C VAL A 51 0.39 5.16 12.34
N THR A 52 -0.85 4.92 12.77
CA THR A 52 -1.27 5.14 14.16
C THR A 52 -0.61 4.15 15.11
N ILE A 53 -0.60 2.86 14.75
CA ILE A 53 0.07 1.80 15.54
C ILE A 53 1.58 1.97 15.50
N GLN A 54 2.15 2.32 14.35
CA GLN A 54 3.57 2.65 14.20
C GLN A 54 3.98 3.73 15.22
N ALA A 55 3.27 4.86 15.27
CA ALA A 55 3.55 5.92 16.24
C ALA A 55 3.44 5.46 17.70
N GLN A 56 2.54 4.52 18.02
CA GLN A 56 2.42 3.94 19.35
C GLN A 56 3.62 3.04 19.70
N ILE A 57 4.09 2.23 18.75
CA ILE A 57 5.26 1.35 18.96
C ILE A 57 6.53 2.18 19.12
N LEU A 58 6.72 3.23 18.33
CA LEU A 58 7.88 4.13 18.47
C LEU A 58 7.91 4.80 19.85
N ARG A 59 6.78 5.35 20.31
CA ARG A 59 6.65 5.90 21.66
C ARG A 59 6.91 4.87 22.76
N LEU A 60 6.47 3.63 22.57
CA LEU A 60 6.74 2.54 23.49
C LEU A 60 8.25 2.27 23.58
N ILE A 61 8.95 2.12 22.45
CA ILE A 61 10.39 1.86 22.40
C ILE A 61 11.15 3.00 23.08
N ALA A 62 10.83 4.27 22.78
CA ALA A 62 11.45 5.43 23.42
C ALA A 62 11.23 5.42 24.96
N SER A 63 10.00 5.14 25.42
CA SER A 63 9.71 5.08 26.85
C SER A 63 10.44 3.93 27.57
N LEU A 64 10.66 2.80 26.88
CA LEU A 64 11.42 1.67 27.43
C LEU A 64 12.91 1.95 27.46
N GLN A 65 13.45 2.64 26.46
CA GLN A 65 14.83 3.12 26.43
C GLN A 65 15.13 3.99 27.66
N GLU A 66 14.29 5.02 27.92
CA GLU A 66 14.46 5.90 29.08
C GLU A 66 14.32 5.16 30.42
N LYS A 67 13.27 4.32 30.58
CA LYS A 67 12.97 3.66 31.85
C LYS A 67 13.99 2.60 32.25
N ARG A 68 14.57 1.90 31.27
CA ARG A 68 15.46 0.76 31.49
C ARG A 68 16.93 1.09 31.23
N ASP A 69 17.24 2.31 30.77
CA ASP A 69 18.60 2.75 30.40
C ASP A 69 19.29 1.77 29.45
N ILE A 70 18.55 1.38 28.38
CA ILE A 70 19.05 0.44 27.38
C ILE A 70 19.45 1.17 26.10
N GLY A 71 20.49 0.69 25.40
CA GLY A 71 20.78 1.10 24.05
C GLY A 71 19.76 0.48 23.06
N VAL A 72 19.39 1.22 22.02
CA VAL A 72 18.53 0.71 20.95
C VAL A 72 19.24 0.84 19.62
N LEU A 73 19.43 -0.30 18.92
CA LEU A 73 19.80 -0.32 17.51
C LEU A 73 18.54 -0.50 16.69
N PHE A 74 18.08 0.61 16.09
CA PHE A 74 16.86 0.62 15.28
C PHE A 74 17.20 0.50 13.79
N ILE A 75 16.73 -0.55 13.13
CA ILE A 75 16.92 -0.79 11.69
C ILE A 75 15.60 -0.50 10.99
N SER A 76 15.64 0.38 9.98
CA SER A 76 14.47 0.73 9.19
C SER A 76 14.88 1.23 7.80
N HIS A 77 14.01 1.01 6.84
CA HIS A 77 14.07 1.66 5.53
C HIS A 77 13.23 2.96 5.48
N ASP A 78 12.43 3.23 6.52
CA ASP A 78 11.61 4.44 6.63
C ASP A 78 12.43 5.59 7.24
N LEU A 79 12.92 6.47 6.37
CA LEU A 79 13.75 7.60 6.77
C LEU A 79 13.01 8.61 7.64
N ALA A 80 11.68 8.76 7.47
CA ALA A 80 10.88 9.66 8.28
C ALA A 80 10.81 9.16 9.73
N VAL A 81 10.67 7.85 9.95
CA VAL A 81 10.74 7.23 11.26
C VAL A 81 12.12 7.42 11.90
N VAL A 82 13.19 7.17 11.12
CA VAL A 82 14.56 7.31 11.60
C VAL A 82 14.84 8.75 12.03
N SER A 83 14.33 9.75 11.28
CA SER A 83 14.52 11.17 11.64
C SER A 83 13.92 11.56 12.99
N ASP A 84 12.81 10.89 13.38
CA ASP A 84 12.08 11.23 14.61
C ASP A 84 12.68 10.60 15.88
N ILE A 85 13.41 9.48 15.75
CA ILE A 85 13.82 8.69 16.93
C ILE A 85 15.33 8.51 17.10
N ALA A 86 16.14 8.74 16.05
CA ALA A 86 17.55 8.43 16.09
C ALA A 86 18.39 9.58 16.66
N ASP A 87 19.30 9.28 17.60
CA ASP A 87 20.36 10.20 18.05
C ASP A 87 21.55 10.18 17.07
N HIS A 88 21.78 9.02 16.43
CA HIS A 88 22.87 8.82 15.46
C HIS A 88 22.40 7.90 14.34
N ILE A 89 22.70 8.26 13.09
CA ILE A 89 22.31 7.51 11.90
C ILE A 89 23.54 6.89 11.23
N VAL A 90 23.40 5.64 10.82
CA VAL A 90 24.37 4.91 10.01
C VAL A 90 23.70 4.47 8.73
N VAL A 91 24.16 4.97 7.59
CA VAL A 91 23.66 4.60 6.27
C VAL A 91 24.52 3.47 5.69
N MET A 92 23.85 2.41 5.25
CA MET A 92 24.52 1.22 4.69
C MET A 92 24.08 0.98 3.25
N GLU A 93 25.07 0.66 2.38
CA GLU A 93 24.83 0.18 1.02
C GLU A 93 25.68 -1.08 0.77
N LYS A 94 25.04 -2.16 0.29
CA LYS A 94 25.72 -3.43 -0.06
C LYS A 94 26.62 -4.00 1.04
N GLY A 95 26.17 -3.87 2.30
CA GLY A 95 26.90 -4.36 3.48
C GLY A 95 28.02 -3.45 3.98
N LEU A 96 28.21 -2.29 3.38
CA LEU A 96 29.22 -1.30 3.79
C LEU A 96 28.56 -0.08 4.40
N VAL A 97 29.17 0.48 5.45
CA VAL A 97 28.80 1.79 5.97
C VAL A 97 29.31 2.85 4.99
N VAL A 98 28.39 3.64 4.42
CA VAL A 98 28.74 4.66 3.42
C VAL A 98 28.72 6.07 3.99
N GLU A 99 27.87 6.31 5.01
CA GLU A 99 27.80 7.60 5.71
C GLU A 99 27.27 7.40 7.11
N GLN A 100 27.68 8.29 8.05
CA GLN A 100 27.14 8.28 9.42
C GLN A 100 27.21 9.67 10.04
N GLY A 101 26.31 9.96 10.97
CA GLY A 101 26.28 11.23 11.68
C GLY A 101 24.99 11.48 12.46
N ALA A 102 24.90 12.65 13.05
CA ALA A 102 23.66 13.12 13.65
C ALA A 102 22.56 13.29 12.58
N PRO A 103 21.27 13.15 12.95
CA PRO A 103 20.16 13.31 11.99
C PRO A 103 20.26 14.58 11.16
N ALA A 104 20.49 15.73 11.80
CA ALA A 104 20.63 17.00 11.08
C ALA A 104 21.66 16.95 9.94
N LYS A 105 22.84 16.34 10.18
CA LYS A 105 23.87 16.20 9.13
C LYS A 105 23.36 15.31 7.99
N ILE A 106 22.78 14.17 8.29
CA ILE A 106 22.36 13.21 7.28
C ILE A 106 21.20 13.76 6.43
N PHE A 107 20.22 14.46 7.05
CA PHE A 107 19.04 14.94 6.33
C PHE A 107 19.27 16.26 5.58
N THR A 108 20.17 17.13 6.04
CA THR A 108 20.38 18.45 5.41
C THR A 108 21.69 18.59 4.65
N ASP A 109 22.71 17.79 4.97
CA ASP A 109 24.07 17.93 4.44
C ASP A 109 24.69 16.57 4.10
N ALA A 110 23.92 15.69 3.46
CA ALA A 110 24.38 14.38 3.01
C ALA A 110 25.45 14.51 1.95
N GLU A 111 26.61 13.88 2.18
CA GLU A 111 27.77 13.92 1.26
C GLU A 111 27.80 12.73 0.31
N HIS A 112 27.34 11.54 0.76
CA HIS A 112 27.43 10.34 -0.05
C HIS A 112 26.31 10.27 -1.09
N PRO A 113 26.59 9.94 -2.37
CA PRO A 113 25.58 9.90 -3.44
C PRO A 113 24.40 8.95 -3.16
N TYR A 114 24.66 7.84 -2.46
CA TYR A 114 23.60 6.91 -2.07
C TYR A 114 22.66 7.51 -1.03
N THR A 115 23.20 8.22 -0.01
CA THR A 115 22.36 8.92 0.98
C THR A 115 21.51 9.99 0.31
N GLN A 116 22.11 10.80 -0.58
CA GLN A 116 21.38 11.81 -1.36
C GLN A 116 20.26 11.19 -2.18
N LYS A 117 20.50 10.03 -2.81
CA LYS A 117 19.49 9.28 -3.56
C LYS A 117 18.36 8.76 -2.67
N LEU A 118 18.68 8.27 -1.46
CA LEU A 118 17.67 7.85 -0.49
C LEU A 118 16.78 9.02 -0.05
N LEU A 119 17.39 10.17 0.26
CA LEU A 119 16.66 11.37 0.66
C LEU A 119 15.79 11.93 -0.46
N ALA A 120 16.29 11.93 -1.70
CA ALA A 120 15.52 12.34 -2.87
C ALA A 120 14.33 11.42 -3.17
N ALA A 121 14.35 10.18 -2.69
CA ALA A 121 13.26 9.23 -2.84
C ALA A 121 12.14 9.41 -1.80
N ILE A 122 12.35 10.23 -0.77
CA ILE A 122 11.29 10.59 0.20
C ILE A 122 10.19 11.35 -0.55
N PRO A 123 8.93 10.93 -0.44
CA PRO A 123 7.83 11.61 -1.09
C PRO A 123 7.69 13.06 -0.59
N SER A 124 8.12 14.02 -1.39
CA SER A 124 8.07 15.46 -1.08
C SER A 124 7.16 16.26 -2.03
N GLY A 125 6.53 15.57 -2.98
CA GLY A 125 5.74 16.18 -4.04
C GLY A 125 4.42 16.80 -3.53
N LYS A 126 4.02 17.91 -4.19
CA LYS A 126 2.64 18.41 -4.09
C LYS A 126 1.73 17.51 -4.93
N ALA A 127 0.49 17.37 -4.47
CA ALA A 127 -0.55 16.72 -5.23
C ALA A 127 -0.68 17.33 -6.64
N PRO A 128 -0.99 16.52 -7.66
CA PRO A 128 -1.37 17.06 -8.96
C PRO A 128 -2.60 17.95 -8.79
N GLU A 129 -2.53 19.20 -9.25
CA GLU A 129 -3.69 20.08 -9.30
C GLU A 129 -4.39 19.85 -10.64
N SER A 130 -5.63 19.40 -10.60
CA SER A 130 -6.46 19.23 -11.78
C SER A 130 -7.87 19.74 -11.48
N ASP A 131 -8.20 20.89 -12.07
CA ASP A 131 -9.54 21.49 -12.03
C ASP A 131 -10.47 21.00 -13.15
N GLU A 132 -10.07 19.98 -13.90
CA GLU A 132 -10.88 19.43 -14.97
C GLU A 132 -12.16 18.78 -14.45
N VAL A 133 -13.28 19.18 -15.02
CA VAL A 133 -14.58 18.51 -14.82
C VAL A 133 -14.55 17.20 -15.59
N ARG A 134 -14.32 16.10 -14.89
CA ARG A 134 -14.27 14.74 -15.46
C ARG A 134 -15.53 13.98 -15.11
N GLU A 135 -16.03 13.18 -16.05
CA GLU A 135 -17.19 12.29 -15.81
C GLU A 135 -16.81 11.10 -14.90
N PRO A 136 -17.76 10.62 -14.07
CA PRO A 136 -17.53 9.43 -13.27
C PRO A 136 -17.37 8.17 -14.17
N LEU A 137 -16.33 7.39 -13.93
CA LEU A 137 -16.15 6.06 -14.52
C LEU A 137 -16.71 4.98 -13.62
N ILE A 138 -16.47 5.11 -12.30
CA ILE A 138 -17.00 4.21 -11.27
C ILE A 138 -17.89 5.02 -10.34
N THR A 139 -19.07 4.48 -10.02
CA THR A 139 -19.93 5.02 -8.96
C THR A 139 -20.33 3.89 -8.02
N ALA A 140 -19.97 4.01 -6.77
CA ALA A 140 -20.49 3.19 -5.69
C ALA A 140 -21.58 3.98 -4.95
N SER A 141 -22.75 3.39 -4.75
CA SER A 141 -23.91 4.00 -4.07
C SER A 141 -24.35 3.12 -2.91
N ASN A 142 -24.26 3.64 -1.68
CA ASN A 142 -24.62 2.98 -0.43
C ASN A 142 -24.06 1.56 -0.32
N LEU A 143 -22.82 1.37 -0.80
CA LEU A 143 -22.16 0.07 -0.90
C LEU A 143 -21.94 -0.54 0.49
N LYS A 144 -22.40 -1.79 0.67
CA LYS A 144 -22.19 -2.58 1.88
C LYS A 144 -21.58 -3.93 1.55
N THR A 145 -20.56 -4.30 2.31
CA THR A 145 -19.88 -5.60 2.20
C THR A 145 -19.62 -6.13 3.61
N TYR A 146 -20.36 -7.17 3.98
CA TYR A 146 -20.33 -7.76 5.31
C TYR A 146 -19.85 -9.20 5.26
N PHE A 147 -19.06 -9.60 6.24
CA PHE A 147 -18.58 -10.97 6.40
C PHE A 147 -19.19 -11.63 7.61
N GLN A 148 -19.75 -12.83 7.42
CA GLN A 148 -20.27 -13.63 8.53
C GLN A 148 -19.12 -14.13 9.41
N THR A 149 -19.30 -14.06 10.72
CA THR A 149 -18.36 -14.62 11.70
C THR A 149 -18.71 -16.07 11.99
N GLN A 150 -17.67 -16.93 12.19
CA GLN A 150 -17.88 -18.36 12.48
C GLN A 150 -18.61 -18.62 13.81
N SER A 151 -18.56 -17.67 14.75
CA SER A 151 -19.13 -17.79 16.09
C SER A 151 -20.61 -17.36 16.18
N GLY A 152 -21.29 -17.05 15.06
CA GLY A 152 -22.69 -16.60 15.05
C GLY A 152 -22.90 -15.19 15.63
N ASN A 153 -21.84 -14.46 15.91
CA ASN A 153 -21.87 -13.06 16.34
C ASN A 153 -22.29 -12.15 15.18
N GLU A 154 -22.50 -10.87 15.48
CA GLU A 154 -22.78 -9.87 14.45
C GLU A 154 -21.75 -9.92 13.30
N PRO A 155 -22.21 -9.72 12.03
CA PRO A 155 -21.32 -9.73 10.88
C PRO A 155 -20.30 -8.60 10.95
N VAL A 156 -19.09 -8.84 10.48
CA VAL A 156 -18.07 -7.80 10.32
C VAL A 156 -18.48 -6.91 9.14
N LYS A 157 -18.78 -5.65 9.42
CA LYS A 157 -19.15 -4.62 8.45
C LYS A 157 -17.89 -4.00 7.85
N ALA A 158 -17.27 -4.71 6.92
CA ALA A 158 -16.01 -4.26 6.32
C ALA A 158 -16.16 -3.02 5.44
N VAL A 159 -17.29 -2.87 4.76
CA VAL A 159 -17.76 -1.65 4.07
C VAL A 159 -19.20 -1.43 4.49
N ASP A 160 -19.54 -0.27 5.03
CA ASP A 160 -20.84 0.04 5.62
C ASP A 160 -21.35 1.39 5.13
N ASP A 161 -22.20 1.36 4.10
CA ASP A 161 -22.88 2.51 3.53
C ASP A 161 -21.94 3.54 2.86
N VAL A 162 -21.00 3.06 2.04
CA VAL A 162 -20.04 3.92 1.35
C VAL A 162 -20.57 4.33 -0.02
N SER A 163 -20.67 5.66 -0.24
CA SER A 163 -20.97 6.25 -1.55
C SER A 163 -19.77 7.05 -2.04
N LEU A 164 -19.24 6.71 -3.23
CA LEU A 164 -18.01 7.30 -3.75
C LEU A 164 -17.97 7.21 -5.27
N GLU A 165 -17.51 8.30 -5.91
CA GLU A 165 -17.30 8.34 -7.36
C GLU A 165 -15.81 8.43 -7.67
N ILE A 166 -15.37 7.70 -8.71
CA ILE A 166 -14.03 7.76 -9.28
C ILE A 166 -14.17 8.26 -10.71
N LYS A 167 -13.53 9.39 -11.02
CA LYS A 167 -13.65 10.08 -12.30
C LYS A 167 -12.66 9.49 -13.32
N ARG A 168 -12.96 9.60 -14.61
CA ARG A 168 -12.07 9.14 -15.68
C ARG A 168 -10.71 9.83 -15.63
N GLY A 169 -9.64 9.04 -15.75
CA GLY A 169 -8.26 9.53 -15.77
C GLY A 169 -7.77 10.10 -14.44
N GLU A 170 -8.56 10.00 -13.33
CA GLU A 170 -8.06 10.39 -12.01
C GLU A 170 -7.37 9.24 -11.30
N VAL A 171 -6.47 9.58 -10.38
CA VAL A 171 -6.01 8.72 -9.31
C VAL A 171 -6.75 9.11 -8.05
N LEU A 172 -7.67 8.26 -7.58
CA LEU A 172 -8.30 8.43 -6.26
C LEU A 172 -7.51 7.64 -5.23
N GLY A 173 -6.88 8.33 -4.27
CA GLY A 173 -6.24 7.71 -3.12
C GLY A 173 -7.29 7.23 -2.11
N LEU A 174 -7.20 6.00 -1.64
CA LEU A 174 -8.04 5.46 -0.57
C LEU A 174 -7.18 5.14 0.63
N VAL A 175 -7.33 5.89 1.72
CA VAL A 175 -6.51 5.83 2.92
C VAL A 175 -7.31 5.47 4.16
N GLY A 176 -6.61 5.08 5.22
CA GLY A 176 -7.17 4.72 6.53
C GLY A 176 -6.35 3.64 7.21
N GLU A 177 -6.64 3.36 8.48
CA GLU A 177 -5.96 2.33 9.27
C GLU A 177 -6.13 0.93 8.70
N SER A 178 -5.28 -0.01 9.14
CA SER A 178 -5.43 -1.43 8.82
C SER A 178 -6.80 -1.94 9.32
N GLY A 179 -7.48 -2.72 8.47
CA GLY A 179 -8.85 -3.18 8.79
C GLY A 179 -9.95 -2.13 8.60
N SER A 180 -9.67 -0.92 8.09
CA SER A 180 -10.71 0.08 7.82
C SER A 180 -11.65 -0.26 6.65
N GLY A 181 -11.35 -1.31 5.86
CA GLY A 181 -12.18 -1.77 4.75
C GLY A 181 -11.67 -1.42 3.35
N LYS A 182 -10.51 -0.77 3.20
CA LYS A 182 -9.95 -0.30 1.92
C LYS A 182 -9.85 -1.38 0.85
N SER A 183 -9.14 -2.47 1.14
CA SER A 183 -8.97 -3.58 0.19
C SER A 183 -10.30 -4.27 -0.11
N THR A 184 -11.21 -4.35 0.87
CA THR A 184 -12.56 -4.88 0.67
C THR A 184 -13.34 -3.99 -0.27
N PHE A 185 -13.30 -2.66 -0.08
CA PHE A 185 -13.96 -1.71 -0.98
C PHE A 185 -13.45 -1.87 -2.42
N GLY A 186 -12.13 -1.85 -2.64
CA GLY A 186 -11.55 -2.04 -3.97
C GLY A 186 -11.95 -3.37 -4.63
N ARG A 187 -11.94 -4.47 -3.88
CA ARG A 187 -12.39 -5.78 -4.36
C ARG A 187 -13.89 -5.85 -4.65
N SER A 188 -14.71 -5.11 -3.89
CA SER A 188 -16.15 -5.02 -4.12
C SER A 188 -16.47 -4.26 -5.41
N LEU A 189 -15.73 -3.20 -5.75
CA LEU A 189 -15.87 -2.49 -7.04
C LEU A 189 -15.67 -3.42 -8.24
N LEU A 190 -14.73 -4.38 -8.14
CA LEU A 190 -14.45 -5.38 -9.18
C LEU A 190 -15.36 -6.63 -9.05
N ARG A 191 -16.27 -6.64 -8.06
CA ARG A 191 -17.08 -7.81 -7.69
C ARG A 191 -16.22 -9.07 -7.47
N LEU A 192 -15.00 -8.90 -6.94
CA LEU A 192 -14.16 -9.99 -6.44
C LEU A 192 -14.62 -10.46 -5.07
N THR A 193 -15.20 -9.55 -4.28
CA THR A 193 -15.92 -9.83 -3.04
C THR A 193 -17.41 -9.60 -3.27
N PRO A 194 -18.30 -10.50 -2.79
CA PRO A 194 -19.73 -10.31 -2.91
C PRO A 194 -20.20 -9.02 -2.23
N ILE A 195 -21.05 -8.27 -2.91
CA ILE A 195 -21.73 -7.08 -2.37
C ILE A 195 -22.91 -7.56 -1.53
N THR A 196 -23.06 -7.05 -0.29
CA THR A 196 -24.19 -7.37 0.58
C THR A 196 -25.41 -6.52 0.24
N ASP A 197 -25.21 -5.22 -0.02
CA ASP A 197 -26.26 -4.26 -0.37
C ASP A 197 -25.64 -3.04 -1.07
N GLY A 198 -26.45 -2.20 -1.69
CA GLY A 198 -25.98 -1.07 -2.49
C GLY A 198 -25.66 -1.45 -3.92
N ASN A 199 -25.11 -0.50 -4.67
CA ASN A 199 -24.83 -0.67 -6.10
C ASN A 199 -23.44 -0.17 -6.50
N VAL A 200 -22.86 -0.79 -7.52
CA VAL A 200 -21.64 -0.34 -8.20
C VAL A 200 -21.92 -0.27 -9.70
N THR A 201 -21.68 0.89 -10.29
CA THR A 201 -21.71 1.04 -11.76
C THR A 201 -20.31 1.31 -12.29
N PHE A 202 -19.99 0.72 -13.42
CA PHE A 202 -18.81 0.99 -14.23
C PHE A 202 -19.26 1.52 -15.59
N ASP A 203 -18.95 2.76 -15.91
CA ASP A 203 -19.33 3.39 -17.18
C ASP A 203 -20.86 3.27 -17.44
N GLY A 204 -21.65 3.49 -16.38
CA GLY A 204 -23.12 3.34 -16.40
C GLY A 204 -23.64 1.90 -16.36
N ILE A 205 -22.77 0.89 -16.42
CA ILE A 205 -23.16 -0.53 -16.39
C ILE A 205 -23.22 -0.99 -14.92
N ASP A 206 -24.36 -1.51 -14.48
CA ASP A 206 -24.51 -2.11 -13.16
C ASP A 206 -23.70 -3.42 -13.04
N VAL A 207 -22.59 -3.36 -12.28
CA VAL A 207 -21.67 -4.50 -12.06
C VAL A 207 -22.35 -5.62 -11.27
N GLY A 208 -23.27 -5.26 -10.35
CA GLY A 208 -24.00 -6.19 -9.50
C GLY A 208 -24.96 -7.09 -10.31
N ALA A 209 -25.62 -6.52 -11.32
CA ALA A 209 -26.64 -7.19 -12.13
C ALA A 209 -26.05 -8.13 -13.20
N LEU A 210 -24.73 -8.02 -13.52
CA LEU A 210 -24.13 -8.78 -14.62
C LEU A 210 -24.08 -10.28 -14.34
N GLY A 211 -24.41 -11.08 -15.37
CA GLY A 211 -24.16 -12.50 -15.41
C GLY A 211 -22.66 -12.83 -15.50
N ARG A 212 -22.30 -14.11 -15.28
CA ARG A 212 -20.90 -14.55 -15.23
C ARG A 212 -20.10 -14.22 -16.51
N ASN A 213 -20.73 -14.35 -17.68
CA ASN A 213 -20.07 -14.12 -18.97
C ASN A 213 -19.84 -12.62 -19.21
N ASP A 214 -20.83 -11.78 -18.93
CA ASP A 214 -20.74 -10.33 -19.12
C ASP A 214 -19.76 -9.71 -18.12
N LEU A 215 -19.76 -10.21 -16.87
CA LEU A 215 -18.78 -9.81 -15.87
C LEU A 215 -17.35 -10.17 -16.30
N LYS A 216 -17.14 -11.32 -16.97
CA LYS A 216 -15.82 -11.68 -17.52
C LYS A 216 -15.38 -10.69 -18.60
N VAL A 217 -16.30 -10.24 -19.45
CA VAL A 217 -16.01 -9.21 -20.47
C VAL A 217 -15.69 -7.87 -19.80
N LEU A 218 -16.49 -7.47 -18.81
CA LEU A 218 -16.27 -6.21 -18.10
C LEU A 218 -14.94 -6.20 -17.34
N ARG A 219 -14.54 -7.31 -16.71
CA ARG A 219 -13.27 -7.45 -16.00
C ARG A 219 -12.03 -7.30 -16.89
N ARG A 220 -12.17 -7.36 -18.22
CA ARG A 220 -11.10 -6.96 -19.13
C ARG A 220 -10.80 -5.47 -19.03
N ARG A 221 -11.84 -4.63 -18.79
CA ARG A 221 -11.73 -3.16 -18.69
C ARG A 221 -11.30 -2.70 -17.28
N MET A 222 -11.39 -3.58 -16.27
CA MET A 222 -11.06 -3.29 -14.87
C MET A 222 -10.18 -4.39 -14.29
N GLN A 223 -9.02 -4.01 -13.76
CA GLN A 223 -8.00 -4.93 -13.25
C GLN A 223 -7.58 -4.60 -11.82
N MET A 224 -6.84 -5.50 -11.20
CA MET A 224 -6.31 -5.32 -9.86
C MET A 224 -4.82 -5.64 -9.79
N ILE A 225 -4.06 -4.76 -9.15
CA ILE A 225 -2.71 -5.01 -8.66
C ILE A 225 -2.85 -5.34 -7.18
N PHE A 226 -2.46 -6.56 -6.78
CA PHE A 226 -2.62 -7.06 -5.42
C PHE A 226 -1.46 -6.61 -4.52
N GLN A 227 -1.72 -6.51 -3.22
CA GLN A 227 -0.82 -6.08 -2.17
C GLN A 227 0.48 -6.90 -2.11
N ASP A 228 0.39 -8.23 -2.22
CA ASP A 228 1.53 -9.12 -2.15
C ASP A 228 1.87 -9.66 -3.54
N PRO A 229 2.96 -9.20 -4.17
CA PRO A 229 3.38 -9.70 -5.47
C PRO A 229 3.82 -11.17 -5.42
N TYR A 230 4.29 -11.69 -4.26
CA TYR A 230 4.62 -13.09 -4.09
C TYR A 230 3.38 -13.98 -4.15
N ALA A 231 2.35 -13.65 -3.37
CA ALA A 231 1.12 -14.41 -3.33
C ALA A 231 0.29 -14.26 -4.63
N SER A 232 0.44 -13.14 -5.34
CA SER A 232 -0.30 -12.86 -6.56
C SER A 232 0.24 -13.57 -7.80
N LEU A 233 1.53 -13.94 -7.82
CA LEU A 233 2.18 -14.62 -8.93
C LEU A 233 2.26 -16.13 -8.68
N ASN A 234 1.88 -16.94 -9.68
CA ASN A 234 2.03 -18.39 -9.56
C ASN A 234 3.52 -18.75 -9.66
N PRO A 235 4.14 -19.35 -8.60
CA PRO A 235 5.57 -19.65 -8.60
C PRO A 235 6.01 -20.71 -9.63
N ARG A 236 5.03 -21.43 -10.21
CA ARG A 236 5.27 -22.47 -11.24
C ARG A 236 5.15 -21.97 -12.66
N MET A 237 4.77 -20.71 -12.85
CA MET A 237 4.67 -20.06 -14.17
C MET A 237 5.87 -19.15 -14.39
N THR A 238 6.38 -19.14 -15.61
CA THR A 238 7.39 -18.15 -16.05
C THR A 238 6.75 -16.76 -16.15
N VAL A 239 7.59 -15.72 -16.26
CA VAL A 239 7.09 -14.35 -16.56
C VAL A 239 6.32 -14.36 -17.88
N TYR A 240 6.84 -15.08 -18.88
CA TYR A 240 6.16 -15.27 -20.16
C TYR A 240 4.75 -15.82 -19.99
N ASP A 241 4.60 -16.95 -19.28
CA ASP A 241 3.31 -17.59 -19.07
C ASP A 241 2.33 -16.69 -18.29
N THR A 242 2.85 -15.97 -17.28
CA THR A 242 2.09 -15.03 -16.47
C THR A 242 1.49 -13.88 -17.30
N LEU A 243 2.27 -13.34 -18.25
CA LEU A 243 1.82 -12.27 -19.14
C LEU A 243 0.98 -12.80 -20.31
N ALA A 244 1.25 -14.04 -20.77
CA ALA A 244 0.51 -14.70 -21.85
C ALA A 244 -0.94 -15.05 -21.44
N GLU A 245 -1.14 -15.46 -20.20
CA GLU A 245 -2.45 -15.92 -19.72
C GLU A 245 -3.58 -14.91 -19.98
N PRO A 246 -3.53 -13.64 -19.52
CA PRO A 246 -4.60 -12.67 -19.79
C PRO A 246 -4.72 -12.32 -21.28
N LEU A 247 -3.62 -12.25 -22.02
CA LEU A 247 -3.64 -11.97 -23.45
C LEU A 247 -4.40 -13.03 -24.25
N LEU A 248 -4.18 -14.31 -23.93
CA LEU A 248 -4.87 -15.44 -24.58
C LEU A 248 -6.30 -15.61 -24.09
N LEU A 249 -6.53 -15.50 -22.76
CA LEU A 249 -7.85 -15.63 -22.13
C LEU A 249 -8.86 -14.64 -22.70
N HIS A 250 -8.42 -13.41 -22.92
CA HIS A 250 -9.25 -12.33 -23.46
C HIS A 250 -9.12 -12.16 -24.98
N LYS A 251 -8.41 -13.06 -25.66
CA LYS A 251 -8.22 -13.05 -27.14
C LYS A 251 -7.61 -11.74 -27.66
N ILE A 252 -6.74 -11.11 -26.87
CA ILE A 252 -6.03 -9.87 -27.23
C ILE A 252 -4.88 -10.17 -28.18
N ALA A 253 -4.20 -11.30 -27.96
CA ALA A 253 -3.15 -11.79 -28.83
C ALA A 253 -3.49 -13.19 -29.34
N THR A 254 -2.98 -13.51 -30.53
CA THR A 254 -2.95 -14.85 -31.09
C THR A 254 -1.59 -15.49 -30.83
N ARG A 255 -1.45 -16.81 -31.09
CA ARG A 255 -0.15 -17.47 -30.94
C ARG A 255 0.97 -16.82 -31.77
N SER A 256 0.63 -16.24 -32.93
CA SER A 256 1.60 -15.58 -33.82
C SER A 256 1.99 -14.15 -33.34
N THR A 257 1.17 -13.47 -32.58
CA THR A 257 1.41 -12.11 -32.09
C THR A 257 1.82 -12.05 -30.61
N LEU A 258 1.77 -13.19 -29.92
CA LEU A 258 1.96 -13.28 -28.47
C LEU A 258 3.35 -12.81 -28.02
N ASP A 259 4.41 -13.26 -28.71
CA ASP A 259 5.79 -12.90 -28.35
C ASP A 259 6.03 -11.39 -28.45
N ALA A 260 5.50 -10.76 -29.49
CA ALA A 260 5.59 -9.31 -29.68
C ALA A 260 4.82 -8.55 -28.58
N ALA A 261 3.61 -9.02 -28.24
CA ALA A 261 2.79 -8.41 -27.19
C ALA A 261 3.46 -8.53 -25.80
N ILE A 262 4.03 -9.69 -25.46
CA ILE A 262 4.74 -9.90 -24.20
C ILE A 262 5.99 -9.03 -24.13
N LYS A 263 6.76 -8.95 -25.22
CA LYS A 263 7.94 -8.09 -25.28
C LYS A 263 7.59 -6.61 -25.07
N SER A 264 6.49 -6.13 -25.66
CA SER A 264 5.98 -4.77 -25.42
C SER A 264 5.65 -4.58 -23.97
N LEU A 265 4.80 -5.43 -23.35
CA LEU A 265 4.43 -5.33 -21.95
C LEU A 265 5.64 -5.34 -21.00
N MET A 266 6.65 -6.17 -21.27
CA MET A 266 7.87 -6.18 -20.48
C MET A 266 8.63 -4.86 -20.59
N ASN A 267 8.70 -4.28 -21.78
CA ASN A 267 9.32 -2.96 -21.97
C ASN A 267 8.54 -1.87 -21.23
N ASP A 268 7.20 -1.86 -21.34
CA ASP A 268 6.33 -0.87 -20.71
C ASP A 268 6.51 -0.83 -19.18
N VAL A 269 6.79 -1.99 -18.56
CA VAL A 269 7.07 -2.08 -17.12
C VAL A 269 8.57 -2.04 -16.77
N GLY A 270 9.44 -1.74 -17.74
CA GLY A 270 10.89 -1.61 -17.53
C GLY A 270 11.59 -2.92 -17.18
N LEU A 271 11.14 -4.05 -17.74
CA LEU A 271 11.76 -5.37 -17.59
C LEU A 271 12.45 -5.80 -18.90
N ALA A 272 13.70 -6.26 -18.80
CA ALA A 272 14.40 -6.80 -19.96
C ALA A 272 13.69 -8.06 -20.50
N SER A 273 13.42 -8.11 -21.82
CA SER A 273 12.75 -9.24 -22.48
C SER A 273 13.52 -10.57 -22.32
N ALA A 274 14.83 -10.53 -22.07
CA ALA A 274 15.63 -11.71 -21.76
C ALA A 274 15.16 -12.45 -20.49
N PHE A 275 14.41 -11.78 -19.60
CA PHE A 275 13.90 -12.35 -18.37
C PHE A 275 12.57 -13.11 -18.54
N ALA A 276 11.98 -13.13 -19.72
CA ALA A 276 10.68 -13.77 -19.98
C ALA A 276 10.59 -15.23 -19.52
N LYS A 277 11.69 -15.99 -19.63
CA LYS A 277 11.75 -17.41 -19.27
C LYS A 277 12.05 -17.69 -17.81
N LYS A 278 12.30 -16.65 -16.99
CA LYS A 278 12.57 -16.79 -15.56
C LYS A 278 11.28 -16.97 -14.76
N TYR A 279 11.44 -17.54 -13.57
CA TYR A 279 10.36 -17.74 -12.60
C TYR A 279 10.31 -16.59 -11.57
N PRO A 280 9.15 -16.32 -10.95
CA PRO A 280 9.00 -15.23 -9.98
C PRO A 280 10.03 -15.23 -8.85
N HIS A 281 10.45 -16.39 -8.35
CA HIS A 281 11.41 -16.51 -7.26
C HIS A 281 12.85 -16.03 -7.62
N GLU A 282 13.15 -15.88 -8.91
CA GLU A 282 14.45 -15.38 -9.40
C GLU A 282 14.53 -13.85 -9.44
N PHE A 283 13.47 -13.14 -9.03
CA PHE A 283 13.35 -11.69 -9.11
C PHE A 283 13.31 -11.03 -7.73
N SER A 284 13.79 -9.77 -7.66
CA SER A 284 13.60 -8.92 -6.48
C SER A 284 12.13 -8.54 -6.29
N GLY A 285 11.77 -8.02 -5.12
CA GLY A 285 10.41 -7.56 -4.81
C GLY A 285 9.89 -6.53 -5.84
N GLY A 286 10.69 -5.52 -6.16
CA GLY A 286 10.31 -4.51 -7.15
C GLY A 286 10.16 -5.05 -8.57
N GLN A 287 10.98 -6.02 -8.96
CA GLN A 287 10.83 -6.68 -10.27
C GLN A 287 9.55 -7.53 -10.32
N ARG A 288 9.20 -8.24 -9.23
CA ARG A 288 7.91 -8.97 -9.15
C ARG A 288 6.73 -8.02 -9.21
N GLN A 289 6.82 -6.86 -8.56
CA GLN A 289 5.79 -5.83 -8.66
C GLN A 289 5.60 -5.35 -10.11
N ARG A 290 6.69 -5.13 -10.85
CA ARG A 290 6.63 -4.80 -12.28
C ARG A 290 5.96 -5.91 -13.12
N ILE A 291 6.19 -7.19 -12.80
CA ILE A 291 5.50 -8.31 -13.45
C ILE A 291 4.00 -8.28 -13.14
N ALA A 292 3.61 -8.04 -11.88
CA ALA A 292 2.21 -7.94 -11.48
C ALA A 292 1.50 -6.76 -12.15
N ILE A 293 2.17 -5.60 -12.27
CA ILE A 293 1.68 -4.44 -13.03
C ILE A 293 1.52 -4.81 -14.51
N GLY A 294 2.52 -5.42 -15.15
CA GLY A 294 2.45 -5.86 -16.55
C GLY A 294 1.30 -6.83 -16.81
N ARG A 295 1.05 -7.77 -15.88
CA ARG A 295 -0.10 -8.68 -15.95
C ARG A 295 -1.44 -7.93 -15.94
N ALA A 296 -1.58 -6.92 -15.08
CA ALA A 296 -2.78 -6.10 -15.02
C ALA A 296 -2.97 -5.27 -16.30
N LEU A 297 -1.90 -4.73 -16.87
CA LEU A 297 -1.92 -3.94 -18.11
C LEU A 297 -2.18 -4.78 -19.36
N ALA A 298 -1.95 -6.09 -19.32
CA ALA A 298 -2.07 -6.97 -20.50
C ALA A 298 -3.44 -6.88 -21.20
N THR A 299 -4.49 -6.55 -20.45
CA THR A 299 -5.84 -6.39 -20.99
C THR A 299 -6.13 -4.99 -21.52
N LYS A 300 -5.21 -4.03 -21.37
CA LYS A 300 -5.41 -2.60 -21.62
C LYS A 300 -6.64 -2.07 -20.88
N PRO A 301 -6.65 -2.14 -19.54
CA PRO A 301 -7.83 -1.75 -18.76
C PRO A 301 -8.03 -0.24 -18.78
N GLU A 302 -9.25 0.20 -18.50
CA GLU A 302 -9.59 1.61 -18.27
C GLU A 302 -9.49 1.97 -16.77
N PHE A 303 -9.63 0.95 -15.90
CA PHE A 303 -9.60 1.11 -14.45
C PHE A 303 -8.71 0.07 -13.78
N ILE A 304 -7.90 0.53 -12.84
CA ILE A 304 -7.05 -0.33 -12.01
C ILE A 304 -7.30 -0.04 -10.53
N VAL A 305 -7.55 -1.09 -9.74
CA VAL A 305 -7.42 -1.03 -8.29
C VAL A 305 -5.99 -1.45 -7.93
N ALA A 306 -5.18 -0.52 -7.45
CA ALA A 306 -3.84 -0.78 -6.94
C ALA A 306 -3.90 -0.90 -5.41
N ASP A 307 -3.96 -2.14 -4.91
CA ASP A 307 -4.10 -2.45 -3.48
C ASP A 307 -2.71 -2.54 -2.85
N GLU A 308 -2.28 -1.50 -2.15
CA GLU A 308 -0.96 -1.36 -1.52
C GLU A 308 0.23 -1.73 -2.42
N PRO A 309 0.32 -1.18 -3.63
CA PRO A 309 1.25 -1.67 -4.64
C PRO A 309 2.74 -1.46 -4.31
N VAL A 310 3.07 -0.74 -3.24
CA VAL A 310 4.45 -0.39 -2.85
C VAL A 310 4.77 -0.70 -1.39
N SER A 311 3.85 -1.25 -0.60
CA SER A 311 3.97 -1.40 0.86
C SER A 311 5.10 -2.34 1.33
N ALA A 312 5.55 -3.26 0.47
CA ALA A 312 6.61 -4.24 0.79
C ALA A 312 7.96 -3.92 0.10
N LEU A 313 8.14 -2.68 -0.36
CA LEU A 313 9.30 -2.26 -1.14
C LEU A 313 10.12 -1.23 -0.35
N ASP A 314 11.45 -1.26 -0.54
CA ASP A 314 12.31 -0.19 -0.04
C ASP A 314 11.99 1.16 -0.73
N VAL A 315 12.29 2.28 -0.04
CA VAL A 315 11.93 3.64 -0.47
C VAL A 315 12.37 3.96 -1.89
N THR A 316 13.56 3.48 -2.29
CA THR A 316 14.10 3.75 -3.64
C THR A 316 13.31 3.01 -4.72
N ILE A 317 12.98 1.75 -4.47
CA ILE A 317 12.16 0.94 -5.40
C ILE A 317 10.71 1.43 -5.39
N GLN A 318 10.18 1.83 -4.23
CA GLN A 318 8.87 2.44 -4.09
C GLN A 318 8.73 3.67 -5.00
N ALA A 319 9.68 4.61 -4.96
CA ALA A 319 9.69 5.78 -5.84
C ALA A 319 9.66 5.39 -7.33
N GLN A 320 10.48 4.41 -7.73
CA GLN A 320 10.51 3.93 -9.12
C GLN A 320 9.19 3.28 -9.57
N ILE A 321 8.48 2.58 -8.67
CA ILE A 321 7.16 2.00 -8.99
C ILE A 321 6.09 3.09 -9.06
N LEU A 322 6.15 4.12 -8.21
CA LEU A 322 5.24 5.26 -8.29
C LEU A 322 5.40 6.04 -9.58
N ASP A 323 6.64 6.32 -9.99
CA ASP A 323 6.91 6.97 -11.27
C ASP A 323 6.42 6.12 -12.45
N LEU A 324 6.68 4.80 -12.43
CA LEU A 324 6.15 3.88 -13.42
C LEU A 324 4.62 3.93 -13.49
N LEU A 325 3.91 3.94 -12.35
CA LEU A 325 2.44 4.00 -12.34
C LEU A 325 1.90 5.33 -12.88
N LYS A 326 2.61 6.45 -12.65
CA LYS A 326 2.28 7.76 -13.24
C LYS A 326 2.45 7.75 -14.76
N ASP A 327 3.61 7.27 -15.24
CA ASP A 327 3.90 7.18 -16.67
C ASP A 327 2.86 6.31 -17.39
N LEU A 328 2.53 5.14 -16.81
CA LEU A 328 1.50 4.24 -17.35
C LEU A 328 0.09 4.85 -17.30
N LYS A 329 -0.25 5.61 -16.24
CA LYS A 329 -1.51 6.34 -16.17
C LYS A 329 -1.64 7.30 -17.36
N ASP A 330 -0.60 8.07 -17.63
CA ASP A 330 -0.61 9.10 -18.68
C ASP A 330 -0.57 8.44 -20.07
N GLU A 331 0.23 7.41 -20.29
CA GLU A 331 0.35 6.70 -21.57
C GLU A 331 -0.93 5.95 -21.96
N TYR A 332 -1.56 5.26 -20.99
CA TYR A 332 -2.74 4.43 -21.24
C TYR A 332 -4.07 5.13 -20.90
N GLY A 333 -4.05 6.35 -20.39
CA GLY A 333 -5.25 7.07 -19.96
C GLY A 333 -5.98 6.39 -18.80
N LEU A 334 -5.22 5.79 -17.87
CA LEU A 334 -5.79 4.96 -16.80
C LEU A 334 -6.51 5.78 -15.73
N THR A 335 -7.62 5.24 -15.27
CA THR A 335 -8.26 5.63 -14.00
C THR A 335 -7.79 4.67 -12.91
N MET A 336 -7.45 5.18 -11.72
CA MET A 336 -6.88 4.35 -10.68
C MET A 336 -7.51 4.60 -9.31
N LEU A 337 -7.87 3.52 -8.60
CA LEU A 337 -8.05 3.54 -7.15
C LEU A 337 -6.75 3.09 -6.51
N PHE A 338 -6.03 4.02 -5.90
CA PHE A 338 -4.76 3.75 -5.23
C PHE A 338 -4.98 3.58 -3.74
N VAL A 339 -4.92 2.35 -3.25
CA VAL A 339 -5.10 2.01 -1.83
C VAL A 339 -3.74 2.00 -1.15
N SER A 340 -3.60 2.75 -0.06
CA SER A 340 -2.39 2.73 0.75
C SER A 340 -2.68 3.12 2.19
N HIS A 341 -1.85 2.65 3.12
CA HIS A 341 -1.76 3.16 4.48
C HIS A 341 -0.67 4.24 4.61
N ASP A 342 0.21 4.38 3.60
CA ASP A 342 1.23 5.43 3.56
C ASP A 342 0.65 6.71 2.93
N LEU A 343 0.41 7.70 3.78
CA LEU A 343 -0.18 8.97 3.41
C LEU A 343 0.77 9.84 2.57
N ALA A 344 2.09 9.73 2.79
CA ALA A 344 3.08 10.49 2.02
C ALA A 344 3.10 10.02 0.56
N VAL A 345 3.00 8.72 0.34
CA VAL A 345 2.86 8.11 -0.99
C VAL A 345 1.59 8.59 -1.69
N VAL A 346 0.46 8.56 -0.99
CA VAL A 346 -0.83 8.99 -1.55
C VAL A 346 -0.80 10.46 -1.93
N ARG A 347 -0.22 11.32 -1.09
CA ARG A 347 -0.05 12.75 -1.38
C ARG A 347 0.71 13.01 -2.68
N GLN A 348 1.63 12.14 -3.06
CA GLN A 348 2.45 12.28 -4.26
C GLN A 348 1.74 11.85 -5.55
N ILE A 349 0.81 10.90 -5.49
CA ILE A 349 0.22 10.28 -6.70
C ILE A 349 -1.26 10.62 -6.91
N ALA A 350 -2.01 10.88 -5.83
CA ALA A 350 -3.47 11.00 -5.91
C ALA A 350 -3.93 12.42 -6.26
N ASP A 351 -4.89 12.52 -7.18
CA ASP A 351 -5.60 13.76 -7.50
C ASP A 351 -6.60 14.13 -6.38
N ARG A 352 -7.35 13.12 -5.89
CA ARG A 352 -8.29 13.21 -4.77
C ARG A 352 -8.02 12.08 -3.77
N VAL A 353 -8.43 12.31 -2.53
CA VAL A 353 -8.28 11.35 -1.44
C VAL A 353 -9.62 11.09 -0.77
N ALA A 354 -9.92 9.81 -0.53
CA ALA A 354 -11.02 9.34 0.29
C ALA A 354 -10.45 8.66 1.54
N VAL A 355 -10.95 9.05 2.72
CA VAL A 355 -10.51 8.53 4.02
C VAL A 355 -11.55 7.56 4.55
N LEU A 356 -11.15 6.32 4.80
CA LEU A 356 -12.01 5.26 5.30
C LEU A 356 -11.70 4.93 6.76
N TYR A 357 -12.73 4.86 7.60
CA TYR A 357 -12.62 4.44 8.99
C TYR A 357 -13.72 3.47 9.35
N ARG A 358 -13.34 2.27 9.83
CA ARG A 358 -14.28 1.21 10.26
C ARG A 358 -15.41 0.95 9.27
N GLY A 359 -15.06 0.86 7.99
CA GLY A 359 -15.99 0.58 6.90
C GLY A 359 -16.78 1.77 6.39
N LYS A 360 -16.61 2.97 6.94
CA LYS A 360 -17.34 4.19 6.56
C LYS A 360 -16.42 5.22 5.90
N LEU A 361 -16.99 6.01 5.00
CA LEU A 361 -16.33 7.16 4.40
C LEU A 361 -16.40 8.34 5.38
N GLU A 362 -15.24 8.81 5.85
CA GLU A 362 -15.12 9.92 6.79
C GLU A 362 -14.93 11.26 6.09
N GLU A 363 -14.13 11.27 5.02
CA GLU A 363 -13.81 12.49 4.29
C GLU A 363 -13.44 12.16 2.86
N VAL A 364 -13.77 13.03 1.91
CA VAL A 364 -13.32 12.95 0.51
C VAL A 364 -13.13 14.36 -0.05
N GLY A 365 -12.01 14.59 -0.72
CA GLY A 365 -11.70 15.89 -1.31
C GLY A 365 -10.46 15.86 -2.20
N ASN A 366 -10.09 17.01 -2.75
CA ASN A 366 -8.82 17.17 -3.42
C ASN A 366 -7.68 16.89 -2.44
N THR A 367 -6.60 16.28 -2.91
CA THR A 367 -5.49 15.86 -2.06
C THR A 367 -4.97 17.01 -1.20
N ALA A 368 -4.75 18.20 -1.78
CA ALA A 368 -4.31 19.37 -1.02
C ALA A 368 -5.28 19.72 0.13
N SER A 369 -6.61 19.73 -0.14
CA SER A 369 -7.61 20.07 0.89
C SER A 369 -7.62 19.07 2.04
N VAL A 370 -7.60 17.77 1.75
CA VAL A 370 -7.64 16.73 2.78
C VAL A 370 -6.37 16.72 3.64
N PHE A 371 -5.20 17.02 3.04
CA PHE A 371 -3.93 17.02 3.76
C PHE A 371 -3.64 18.32 4.52
N ASP A 372 -4.02 19.48 3.96
CA ASP A 372 -3.64 20.77 4.51
C ASP A 372 -4.76 21.37 5.39
N THR A 373 -6.03 21.06 5.10
CA THR A 373 -7.21 21.58 5.82
C THR A 373 -8.25 20.48 6.08
N PRO A 374 -7.87 19.38 6.76
CA PRO A 374 -8.80 18.26 7.01
C PRO A 374 -10.00 18.70 7.86
N THR A 375 -11.18 18.25 7.46
CA THR A 375 -12.46 18.59 8.14
C THR A 375 -12.87 17.54 9.17
N SER A 376 -12.52 16.27 8.95
CA SER A 376 -12.83 15.18 9.87
C SER A 376 -11.82 15.11 11.02
N ASP A 377 -12.31 14.97 12.25
CA ASP A 377 -11.45 14.71 13.43
C ASP A 377 -10.60 13.45 13.28
N TYR A 378 -11.11 12.43 12.57
CA TYR A 378 -10.34 11.24 12.30
C TYR A 378 -9.20 11.51 11.32
N THR A 379 -9.47 12.22 10.23
CA THR A 379 -8.44 12.63 9.26
C THR A 379 -7.33 13.45 9.94
N GLN A 380 -7.70 14.40 10.81
CA GLN A 380 -6.73 15.18 11.57
C GLN A 380 -5.82 14.30 12.43
N ARG A 381 -6.39 13.33 13.16
CA ARG A 381 -5.61 12.37 13.98
C ARG A 381 -4.71 11.49 13.11
N LEU A 382 -5.22 11.01 11.98
CA LEU A 382 -4.48 10.18 11.05
C LEU A 382 -3.27 10.93 10.47
N LEU A 383 -3.46 12.19 10.07
CA LEU A 383 -2.40 13.05 9.56
C LEU A 383 -1.39 13.48 10.65
N ALA A 384 -1.84 13.65 11.90
CA ALA A 384 -0.95 13.96 13.02
C ALA A 384 -0.05 12.77 13.41
N ALA A 385 -0.39 11.57 13.01
CA ALA A 385 0.41 10.36 13.27
C ALA A 385 1.51 10.12 12.22
N ILE A 386 1.57 10.92 11.14
CA ILE A 386 2.62 10.80 10.11
C ILE A 386 3.98 11.15 10.73
N PRO A 387 5.00 10.27 10.64
CA PRO A 387 6.36 10.57 11.07
C PRO A 387 6.98 11.74 10.29
N GLY A 388 7.98 12.43 10.88
CA GLY A 388 8.75 13.47 10.20
C GLY A 388 8.12 14.88 10.21
N LYS A 389 6.95 15.09 10.82
CA LYS A 389 6.37 16.45 10.96
C LYS A 389 7.09 17.35 11.97
N SER A 390 7.94 16.80 12.82
CA SER A 390 8.68 17.57 13.84
C SER A 390 9.98 18.20 13.31
N ALA A 391 10.39 17.87 12.08
CA ALA A 391 11.65 18.31 11.48
C ALA A 391 11.48 19.32 10.32
N ALA A 392 10.25 19.84 10.08
CA ALA A 392 9.96 20.82 9.04
C ALA A 392 9.68 22.21 9.64
#